data_57781bc83666ba49461075fdb0001316
#
_entry.id   57781bc83666ba49461075fdb0001316
#
_cell.length_a   1.000
_cell.length_b   1.000
_cell.length_c   1.000
_cell.angle_alpha   90.00
_cell.angle_beta   90.00
_cell.angle_gamma   90.00
#
_symmetry.space_group_name_H-M   'P 1'
#
loop_
_entity.id
_entity.type
_entity.pdbx_description
1 polymer ?
#
loop_
_entity_poly.entity_id
_entity_poly.type
_entity_poly.pdbx_seq_one_letter_code
_entity_poly.pdbx_strand_id
1 'polypeptide(L)'
;MDNPPVPPDPDKPFLTITQALPAAPFGAQGGSAVLIFSTNEPWRITSETAPESAIDAATWYDIAPPSGDAGGEINVTVKVDPNEEYVGRCFTLILRGETLEERIEVSQAKKNAIIAGDNRLEIGSEERTLTVEVQSNVDYTVSVKEGGEWIEELPESRAAPGLEERTHRFTISANPDARERTGLIVFKDKA
;
A
#
# COMPACT_ATOMS: atom_id res chain seq x y z
N MET A 1 -8.67 -18.44 43.50
CA MET A 1 -7.59 -19.35 43.05
C MET A 1 -7.86 -19.67 41.61
N ASP A 2 -7.16 -18.99 40.74
CA ASP A 2 -7.30 -19.28 39.30
C ASP A 2 -6.64 -20.64 39.04
N ASN A 3 -7.45 -21.54 38.51
CA ASN A 3 -6.96 -22.85 38.11
C ASN A 3 -6.03 -22.63 36.88
N PRO A 4 -4.82 -23.18 36.83
CA PRO A 4 -3.96 -23.07 35.66
C PRO A 4 -4.69 -23.63 34.44
N PRO A 5 -4.48 -23.05 33.25
CA PRO A 5 -5.11 -23.54 32.06
C PRO A 5 -4.83 -25.02 31.85
N VAL A 6 -5.88 -25.80 31.66
CA VAL A 6 -5.77 -27.25 31.42
C VAL A 6 -5.01 -27.41 30.09
N PRO A 7 -3.90 -28.18 30.08
CA PRO A 7 -3.19 -28.44 28.83
C PRO A 7 -4.13 -29.09 27.80
N PRO A 8 -3.99 -28.81 26.50
CA PRO A 8 -4.80 -29.43 25.49
C PRO A 8 -4.70 -30.95 25.58
N ASP A 9 -5.84 -31.61 25.39
CA ASP A 9 -5.93 -33.08 25.38
C ASP A 9 -5.13 -33.57 24.14
N PRO A 10 -4.06 -34.38 24.34
CA PRO A 10 -3.20 -34.83 23.24
C PRO A 10 -3.94 -35.69 22.20
N ASP A 11 -5.09 -36.26 22.56
CA ASP A 11 -5.91 -37.10 21.70
C ASP A 11 -6.93 -36.30 20.86
N LYS A 12 -7.01 -34.97 21.07
CA LYS A 12 -7.86 -34.09 20.27
C LYS A 12 -7.04 -33.26 19.29
N PRO A 13 -7.48 -33.18 18.04
CA PRO A 13 -6.87 -32.27 17.08
C PRO A 13 -6.81 -30.83 17.62
N PHE A 14 -5.67 -30.18 17.50
CA PHE A 14 -5.54 -28.77 17.79
C PHE A 14 -4.65 -28.07 16.77
N LEU A 15 -4.96 -26.80 16.55
CA LEU A 15 -4.17 -25.85 15.78
C LEU A 15 -4.27 -24.51 16.52
N THR A 16 -3.14 -24.00 16.99
CA THR A 16 -3.10 -22.79 17.82
C THR A 16 -2.05 -21.83 17.26
N ILE A 17 -2.49 -20.65 16.83
CA ILE A 17 -1.59 -19.57 16.40
C ILE A 17 -1.06 -18.86 17.64
N THR A 18 0.26 -18.88 17.82
CA THR A 18 0.96 -18.21 18.93
C THR A 18 1.52 -16.84 18.52
N GLN A 19 1.83 -16.67 17.24
CA GLN A 19 2.17 -15.38 16.65
C GLN A 19 1.43 -15.24 15.30
N ALA A 20 0.49 -14.33 15.27
CA ALA A 20 -0.23 -14.00 14.03
C ALA A 20 0.62 -13.11 13.09
N LEU A 21 0.27 -13.12 11.81
CA LEU A 21 0.76 -12.12 10.86
C LEU A 21 0.26 -10.72 11.27
N PRO A 22 0.95 -9.63 10.88
CA PRO A 22 0.51 -8.28 11.16
C PRO A 22 -0.92 -8.04 10.66
N ALA A 23 -1.77 -7.45 11.52
CA ALA A 23 -3.12 -7.05 11.12
C ALA A 23 -3.11 -5.83 10.18
N ALA A 24 -2.05 -5.02 10.23
CA ALA A 24 -1.86 -3.92 9.30
C ALA A 24 -1.31 -4.43 7.96
N PRO A 25 -1.67 -3.82 6.83
CA PRO A 25 -1.13 -4.17 5.52
C PRO A 25 0.39 -4.10 5.47
N PHE A 26 1.03 -5.00 4.72
CA PHE A 26 2.42 -4.81 4.32
C PHE A 26 2.57 -3.49 3.56
N GLY A 27 3.68 -2.81 3.74
CA GLY A 27 3.98 -1.61 2.96
C GLY A 27 4.12 -1.91 1.45
N ALA A 28 3.94 -0.90 0.62
CA ALA A 28 4.12 -1.04 -0.84
C ALA A 28 5.52 -1.56 -1.22
N GLN A 29 6.54 -1.31 -0.39
CA GLN A 29 7.92 -1.80 -0.63
C GLN A 29 8.09 -3.30 -0.41
N GLY A 30 7.03 -4.00 -0.01
CA GLY A 30 7.11 -5.40 0.34
C GLY A 30 7.66 -5.63 1.75
N GLY A 31 8.04 -6.86 2.03
CA GLY A 31 8.58 -7.26 3.32
C GLY A 31 8.33 -8.71 3.65
N SER A 32 8.60 -9.08 4.89
CA SER A 32 8.33 -10.42 5.39
C SER A 32 7.79 -10.41 6.81
N ALA A 33 6.99 -11.41 7.14
CA ALA A 33 6.49 -11.66 8.49
C ALA A 33 6.51 -13.16 8.77
N VAL A 34 6.52 -13.52 10.05
CA VAL A 34 6.52 -14.92 10.48
C VAL A 34 5.21 -15.22 11.18
N LEU A 35 4.53 -16.26 10.69
CA LEU A 35 3.42 -16.90 11.35
C LEU A 35 3.98 -18.03 12.23
N ILE A 36 3.65 -18.04 13.53
CA ILE A 36 4.06 -19.11 14.44
C ILE A 36 2.80 -19.79 14.98
N PHE A 37 2.78 -21.10 14.89
CA PHE A 37 1.67 -21.92 15.40
C PHE A 37 2.15 -23.27 15.92
N SER A 38 1.26 -23.98 16.59
CA SER A 38 1.45 -25.34 17.03
C SER A 38 0.28 -26.21 16.60
N THR A 39 0.53 -27.46 16.27
CA THR A 39 -0.50 -28.45 15.90
C THR A 39 -0.01 -29.85 16.17
N ASN A 40 -0.94 -30.76 16.48
CA ASN A 40 -0.67 -32.20 16.58
C ASN A 40 -1.03 -32.99 15.31
N GLU A 41 -1.37 -32.29 14.23
CA GLU A 41 -1.66 -32.87 12.91
C GLU A 41 -0.60 -32.44 11.89
N PRO A 42 -0.32 -33.25 10.85
CA PRO A 42 0.36 -32.76 9.65
C PRO A 42 -0.40 -31.58 9.07
N TRP A 43 0.32 -30.59 8.57
CA TRP A 43 -0.27 -29.33 8.13
C TRP A 43 0.16 -28.93 6.73
N ARG A 44 -0.65 -28.12 6.10
CA ARG A 44 -0.37 -27.49 4.80
C ARG A 44 -0.96 -26.10 4.72
N ILE A 45 -0.24 -25.22 4.04
CA ILE A 45 -0.72 -23.89 3.70
C ILE A 45 -1.02 -23.83 2.20
N THR A 46 -2.16 -23.27 1.88
CA THR A 46 -2.57 -22.86 0.54
C THR A 46 -2.99 -21.41 0.56
N SER A 47 -3.21 -20.81 -0.60
CA SER A 47 -3.64 -19.44 -0.72
C SER A 47 -4.76 -19.28 -1.74
N GLU A 48 -5.64 -18.32 -1.48
CA GLU A 48 -6.70 -17.91 -2.39
C GLU A 48 -6.58 -16.40 -2.61
N THR A 49 -6.63 -15.95 -3.85
CA THR A 49 -6.70 -14.53 -4.18
C THR A 49 -8.13 -14.13 -4.51
N ALA A 50 -8.49 -12.89 -4.12
CA ALA A 50 -9.77 -12.34 -4.52
C ALA A 50 -9.78 -12.14 -6.06
N PRO A 51 -10.91 -12.46 -6.73
CA PRO A 51 -11.03 -12.34 -8.19
C PRO A 51 -10.83 -10.91 -8.71
N GLU A 52 -10.94 -9.90 -7.85
CA GLU A 52 -10.69 -8.49 -8.18
C GLU A 52 -9.19 -8.12 -8.17
N SER A 53 -8.34 -8.95 -7.55
CA SER A 53 -6.88 -8.82 -7.61
C SER A 53 -6.37 -9.59 -8.83
N ALA A 54 -6.76 -9.18 -10.03
CA ALA A 54 -6.45 -9.83 -11.31
C ALA A 54 -4.96 -9.78 -11.73
N ILE A 55 -4.07 -9.46 -10.81
CA ILE A 55 -2.65 -9.67 -10.95
C ILE A 55 -2.39 -11.11 -10.54
N ASP A 56 -1.75 -11.88 -11.42
CA ASP A 56 -1.40 -13.30 -11.23
C ASP A 56 -0.90 -13.55 -9.80
N ALA A 57 -1.78 -14.10 -8.96
CA ALA A 57 -1.60 -14.20 -7.52
C ALA A 57 -0.36 -14.98 -7.11
N ALA A 58 0.09 -15.88 -7.97
CA ALA A 58 1.22 -16.77 -7.71
C ALA A 58 2.59 -16.10 -7.78
N THR A 59 2.69 -14.82 -8.13
CA THR A 59 3.98 -14.18 -8.45
C THR A 59 4.45 -13.11 -7.49
N TRP A 60 3.63 -12.65 -6.54
CA TRP A 60 3.99 -11.51 -5.70
C TRP A 60 4.16 -11.82 -4.21
N TYR A 61 3.95 -13.07 -3.80
CA TYR A 61 4.25 -13.53 -2.44
C TYR A 61 4.82 -14.95 -2.46
N ASP A 62 5.54 -15.28 -1.39
CA ASP A 62 6.10 -16.60 -1.13
C ASP A 62 5.80 -17.01 0.31
N ILE A 63 5.52 -18.31 0.51
CA ILE A 63 5.19 -18.89 1.81
C ILE A 63 6.09 -20.10 2.02
N ALA A 64 6.94 -20.03 3.02
CA ALA A 64 7.94 -21.07 3.27
C ALA A 64 8.09 -21.40 4.77
N PRO A 65 8.03 -22.69 5.13
CA PRO A 65 7.65 -23.86 4.33
C PRO A 65 6.14 -23.89 4.07
N PRO A 66 5.65 -24.50 2.97
CA PRO A 66 4.22 -24.60 2.67
C PRO A 66 3.51 -25.76 3.35
N SER A 67 4.24 -26.68 3.98
CA SER A 67 3.69 -27.84 4.70
C SER A 67 4.74 -28.45 5.64
N GLY A 68 4.28 -29.28 6.57
CA GLY A 68 5.15 -29.98 7.50
C GLY A 68 4.39 -30.96 8.38
N ASP A 69 5.12 -31.58 9.29
CA ASP A 69 4.58 -32.49 10.30
C ASP A 69 4.11 -31.72 11.53
N ALA A 70 3.42 -32.43 12.44
CA ALA A 70 3.03 -31.92 13.76
C ALA A 70 4.22 -31.31 14.51
N GLY A 71 4.00 -30.23 15.24
CA GLY A 71 5.04 -29.56 16.03
C GLY A 71 4.52 -28.55 17.04
N GLY A 72 5.30 -28.33 18.10
CA GLY A 72 4.97 -27.40 19.18
C GLY A 72 5.27 -25.94 18.87
N GLU A 73 6.17 -25.69 17.92
CA GLU A 73 6.53 -24.35 17.44
C GLU A 73 6.93 -24.43 15.96
N ILE A 74 6.00 -24.09 15.13
CA ILE A 74 6.17 -24.15 13.67
C ILE A 74 6.25 -22.71 13.16
N ASN A 75 7.33 -22.40 12.46
CA ASN A 75 7.59 -21.07 11.92
C ASN A 75 7.40 -21.09 10.40
N VAL A 76 6.51 -20.25 9.91
CA VAL A 76 6.25 -20.06 8.47
C VAL A 76 6.49 -18.61 8.12
N THR A 77 7.40 -18.38 7.20
CA THR A 77 7.69 -17.04 6.67
C THR A 77 6.75 -16.74 5.50
N VAL A 78 6.05 -15.62 5.59
CA VAL A 78 5.32 -15.02 4.49
C VAL A 78 6.12 -13.81 4.01
N LYS A 79 6.55 -13.86 2.76
CA LYS A 79 7.26 -12.76 2.08
C LYS A 79 6.36 -12.20 1.00
N VAL A 80 6.32 -10.87 0.88
CA VAL A 80 5.62 -10.16 -0.20
C VAL A 80 6.60 -9.28 -0.95
N ASP A 81 6.52 -9.31 -2.28
CA ASP A 81 7.32 -8.48 -3.16
C ASP A 81 6.78 -7.04 -3.25
N PRO A 82 7.56 -6.05 -3.72
CA PRO A 82 7.06 -4.69 -3.88
C PRO A 82 5.78 -4.62 -4.72
N ASN A 83 4.85 -3.79 -4.30
CA ASN A 83 3.65 -3.47 -5.06
C ASN A 83 3.91 -2.18 -5.86
N GLU A 84 4.12 -2.33 -7.15
CA GLU A 84 4.34 -1.21 -8.07
C GLU A 84 3.03 -0.59 -8.59
N GLU A 85 1.88 -1.19 -8.21
CA GLU A 85 0.57 -0.73 -8.62
C GLU A 85 -0.01 0.34 -7.69
N TYR A 86 -0.90 1.14 -8.21
CA TYR A 86 -1.60 2.20 -7.47
C TYR A 86 -2.86 1.71 -6.75
N VAL A 87 -3.05 0.41 -6.68
CA VAL A 87 -4.11 -0.28 -5.94
C VAL A 87 -3.50 -1.24 -4.92
N GLY A 88 -4.14 -1.39 -3.77
CA GLY A 88 -3.77 -2.41 -2.80
C GLY A 88 -4.13 -3.80 -3.30
N ARG A 89 -3.46 -4.81 -2.75
CA ARG A 89 -3.74 -6.21 -3.09
C ARG A 89 -3.81 -7.06 -1.84
N CYS A 90 -4.53 -8.18 -1.91
CA CYS A 90 -4.68 -9.11 -0.81
C CYS A 90 -4.78 -10.55 -1.29
N PHE A 91 -4.49 -11.47 -0.39
CA PHE A 91 -4.78 -12.89 -0.53
C PHE A 91 -5.19 -13.47 0.83
N THR A 92 -5.87 -14.59 0.81
CA THR A 92 -6.18 -15.37 2.00
C THR A 92 -5.22 -16.54 2.10
N LEU A 93 -4.45 -16.60 3.18
CA LEU A 93 -3.65 -17.74 3.57
C LEU A 93 -4.57 -18.73 4.29
N ILE A 94 -4.54 -19.98 3.89
CA ILE A 94 -5.36 -21.05 4.47
C ILE A 94 -4.42 -22.10 5.05
N LEU A 95 -4.36 -22.12 6.38
CA LEU A 95 -3.61 -23.12 7.16
C LEU A 95 -4.54 -24.27 7.51
N ARG A 96 -4.22 -25.47 7.02
CA ARG A 96 -5.03 -26.69 7.23
C ARG A 96 -4.22 -27.75 7.95
N GLY A 97 -4.80 -28.34 9.01
CA GLY A 97 -4.52 -29.68 9.48
C GLY A 97 -5.36 -30.71 8.75
N GLU A 98 -5.49 -31.91 9.29
CA GLU A 98 -6.40 -32.94 8.75
C GLU A 98 -7.87 -32.58 9.00
N THR A 99 -8.16 -31.99 10.15
CA THR A 99 -9.52 -31.70 10.61
C THR A 99 -9.79 -30.22 10.86
N LEU A 100 -8.76 -29.40 11.01
CA LEU A 100 -8.85 -27.99 11.37
C LEU A 100 -8.38 -27.09 10.23
N GLU A 101 -9.00 -25.93 10.11
CA GLU A 101 -8.64 -24.90 9.12
C GLU A 101 -8.68 -23.53 9.77
N GLU A 102 -7.66 -22.73 9.49
CA GLU A 102 -7.58 -21.30 9.83
C GLU A 102 -7.36 -20.47 8.56
N ARG A 103 -8.07 -19.36 8.45
CA ARG A 103 -8.01 -18.45 7.31
C ARG A 103 -7.48 -17.10 7.78
N ILE A 104 -6.40 -16.65 7.17
CA ILE A 104 -5.70 -15.41 7.53
C ILE A 104 -5.66 -14.52 6.30
N GLU A 105 -6.28 -13.34 6.38
CA GLU A 105 -6.16 -12.34 5.33
C GLU A 105 -4.81 -11.64 5.41
N VAL A 106 -4.13 -11.56 4.28
CA VAL A 106 -2.87 -10.86 4.11
C VAL A 106 -3.06 -9.77 3.06
N SER A 107 -2.83 -8.53 3.47
CA SER A 107 -3.01 -7.38 2.60
C SER A 107 -1.70 -6.60 2.41
N GLN A 108 -1.57 -5.94 1.27
CA GLN A 108 -0.46 -5.06 0.95
C GLN A 108 -0.96 -3.73 0.43
N ALA A 109 -0.36 -2.66 0.93
CA ALA A 109 -0.68 -1.30 0.53
C ALA A 109 -0.34 -1.04 -0.95
N LYS A 110 -1.06 -0.08 -1.53
CA LYS A 110 -0.78 0.48 -2.86
C LYS A 110 0.50 1.31 -2.85
N LYS A 111 1.13 1.48 -4.01
CA LYS A 111 2.19 2.48 -4.22
C LYS A 111 1.58 3.88 -4.17
N ASN A 112 2.11 4.73 -3.29
CA ASN A 112 1.73 6.14 -3.25
C ASN A 112 2.28 6.87 -4.47
N ALA A 113 1.46 7.72 -5.07
CA ALA A 113 1.85 8.53 -6.22
C ALA A 113 1.18 9.89 -6.24
N ILE A 114 1.96 10.88 -6.69
CA ILE A 114 1.51 12.18 -7.14
C ILE A 114 2.19 12.37 -8.51
N ILE A 115 1.40 12.35 -9.56
CA ILE A 115 1.86 12.43 -10.94
C ILE A 115 1.34 13.74 -11.50
N ALA A 116 2.21 14.75 -11.59
CA ALA A 116 1.95 15.96 -12.36
C ALA A 116 2.48 15.75 -13.79
N GLY A 117 1.96 16.50 -14.73
CA GLY A 117 2.40 16.46 -16.11
C GLY A 117 3.90 16.78 -16.27
N ASP A 118 4.26 17.70 -17.15
CA ASP A 118 5.66 18.05 -17.40
C ASP A 118 6.35 18.63 -16.15
N ASN A 119 7.54 18.14 -15.85
CA ASN A 119 8.36 18.62 -14.72
C ASN A 119 8.93 20.04 -14.95
N ARG A 120 8.88 20.52 -16.18
CA ARG A 120 9.36 21.84 -16.59
C ARG A 120 8.48 22.41 -17.68
N LEU A 121 7.99 23.60 -17.45
CA LEU A 121 7.18 24.34 -18.42
C LEU A 121 7.89 25.65 -18.73
N GLU A 122 8.08 25.93 -20.02
CA GLU A 122 8.57 27.21 -20.52
C GLU A 122 7.39 28.00 -21.08
N ILE A 123 7.17 29.17 -20.54
CA ILE A 123 6.03 30.03 -20.87
C ILE A 123 6.50 31.41 -21.33
N GLY A 124 5.73 32.05 -22.18
CA GLY A 124 6.04 33.42 -22.64
C GLY A 124 5.82 34.46 -21.53
N SER A 125 6.21 35.70 -21.82
CA SER A 125 6.18 36.83 -20.89
C SER A 125 4.79 37.39 -20.58
N GLU A 126 3.77 37.02 -21.38
CA GLU A 126 2.41 37.51 -21.22
C GLU A 126 1.71 36.86 -20.01
N GLU A 127 0.81 37.64 -19.37
CA GLU A 127 -0.08 37.10 -18.35
C GLU A 127 -0.91 35.93 -18.90
N ARG A 128 -1.03 34.87 -18.09
CA ARG A 128 -1.84 33.70 -18.44
C ARG A 128 -2.29 32.87 -17.26
N THR A 129 -3.27 32.02 -17.49
CA THR A 129 -3.59 30.92 -16.57
C THR A 129 -2.82 29.68 -16.98
N LEU A 130 -2.02 29.15 -16.07
CA LEU A 130 -1.39 27.83 -16.17
C LEU A 130 -2.34 26.80 -15.57
N THR A 131 -2.61 25.74 -16.30
CA THR A 131 -3.38 24.59 -15.82
C THR A 131 -2.45 23.41 -15.66
N VAL A 132 -2.45 22.78 -14.47
CA VAL A 132 -1.67 21.60 -14.15
C VAL A 132 -2.62 20.48 -13.74
N GLU A 133 -2.62 19.41 -14.52
CA GLU A 133 -3.37 18.18 -14.17
C GLU A 133 -2.51 17.30 -13.31
N VAL A 134 -3.05 16.86 -12.17
CA VAL A 134 -2.36 16.01 -11.18
C VAL A 134 -3.20 14.78 -10.92
N GLN A 135 -2.61 13.61 -11.15
CA GLN A 135 -3.18 12.33 -10.75
C GLN A 135 -2.54 11.90 -9.43
N SER A 136 -3.35 11.62 -8.41
CA SER A 136 -2.84 11.20 -7.10
C SER A 136 -3.77 10.20 -6.43
N ASN A 137 -3.17 9.25 -5.73
CA ASN A 137 -3.88 8.32 -4.85
C ASN A 137 -3.63 8.59 -3.36
N VAL A 138 -3.02 9.73 -3.05
CA VAL A 138 -2.76 10.21 -1.68
C VAL A 138 -3.24 11.65 -1.53
N ASP A 139 -3.52 12.05 -0.30
CA ASP A 139 -3.74 13.44 0.02
C ASP A 139 -2.42 14.21 -0.11
N TYR A 140 -2.47 15.35 -0.79
CA TYR A 140 -1.30 16.19 -0.97
C TYR A 140 -1.59 17.67 -0.72
N THR A 141 -0.54 18.43 -0.55
CA THR A 141 -0.57 19.91 -0.47
C THR A 141 0.09 20.48 -1.71
N VAL A 142 -0.40 21.63 -2.13
CA VAL A 142 0.20 22.44 -3.19
C VAL A 142 0.86 23.66 -2.55
N SER A 143 2.01 24.07 -3.03
CA SER A 143 2.68 25.29 -2.57
C SER A 143 3.58 25.87 -3.65
N VAL A 144 3.54 27.18 -3.79
CA VAL A 144 4.51 27.95 -4.59
C VAL A 144 5.72 28.21 -3.69
N LYS A 145 6.86 27.59 -4.01
CA LYS A 145 8.12 27.74 -3.24
C LYS A 145 8.98 28.87 -3.75
N GLU A 146 8.95 29.08 -5.05
CA GLU A 146 9.63 30.20 -5.71
C GLU A 146 8.67 30.89 -6.66
N GLY A 147 8.73 32.19 -6.76
CA GLY A 147 7.87 32.98 -7.64
C GLY A 147 6.49 33.31 -7.07
N GLY A 148 6.28 33.22 -5.77
CA GLY A 148 5.00 33.57 -5.12
C GLY A 148 4.52 35.01 -5.32
N GLU A 149 5.39 35.88 -5.80
CA GLU A 149 5.03 37.26 -6.16
C GLU A 149 4.29 37.35 -7.51
N TRP A 150 4.37 36.32 -8.35
CA TRP A 150 3.83 36.31 -9.71
C TRP A 150 3.15 35.00 -10.10
N ILE A 151 3.12 34.03 -9.21
CA ILE A 151 2.35 32.78 -9.34
C ILE A 151 1.33 32.74 -8.21
N GLU A 152 0.06 32.75 -8.54
CA GLU A 152 -1.04 32.67 -7.59
C GLU A 152 -1.91 31.45 -7.90
N GLU A 153 -2.11 30.59 -6.90
CA GLU A 153 -3.02 29.44 -7.00
C GLU A 153 -4.48 29.91 -6.94
N LEU A 154 -5.29 29.45 -7.86
CA LEU A 154 -6.74 29.69 -7.88
C LEU A 154 -7.47 28.59 -7.10
N PRO A 155 -8.60 28.90 -6.43
CA PRO A 155 -9.35 27.92 -5.63
C PRO A 155 -9.86 26.72 -6.46
N GLU A 156 -9.75 25.51 -5.88
CA GLU A 156 -10.11 24.24 -6.52
C GLU A 156 -11.50 23.70 -6.21
N SER A 157 -11.92 22.73 -7.05
CA SER A 157 -13.09 21.86 -6.86
C SER A 157 -12.63 20.43 -6.51
N ARG A 158 -13.32 19.76 -5.55
CA ARG A 158 -12.97 18.42 -5.02
C ARG A 158 -13.55 17.28 -5.87
N ALA A 159 -12.85 16.13 -5.90
CA ALA A 159 -13.28 14.85 -6.50
C ALA A 159 -12.99 13.61 -5.62
N ALA A 160 -13.52 12.45 -6.00
CA ALA A 160 -13.76 11.20 -5.26
C ALA A 160 -12.63 10.11 -5.31
N PRO A 161 -12.70 8.90 -4.64
CA PRO A 161 -11.54 8.06 -4.35
C PRO A 161 -11.04 7.17 -5.51
N GLY A 162 -9.69 7.02 -5.60
CA GLY A 162 -8.92 6.26 -6.61
C GLY A 162 -7.61 6.99 -6.93
N LEU A 163 -7.01 6.76 -8.11
CA LEU A 163 -6.13 7.74 -8.73
C LEU A 163 -7.03 8.87 -9.21
N GLU A 164 -7.07 9.93 -8.41
CA GLU A 164 -7.92 11.08 -8.70
C GLU A 164 -7.15 12.04 -9.59
N GLU A 165 -7.79 12.45 -10.65
CA GLU A 165 -7.33 13.56 -11.46
C GLU A 165 -7.86 14.87 -10.87
N ARG A 166 -6.95 15.78 -10.55
CA ARG A 166 -7.25 17.14 -10.06
C ARG A 166 -6.62 18.16 -10.97
N THR A 167 -7.36 19.21 -11.26
CA THR A 167 -6.88 20.32 -12.07
C THR A 167 -6.55 21.50 -11.18
N HIS A 168 -5.27 21.85 -11.09
CA HIS A 168 -4.80 23.06 -10.43
C HIS A 168 -4.66 24.18 -11.44
N ARG A 169 -5.07 25.37 -11.06
CA ARG A 169 -4.95 26.57 -11.88
C ARG A 169 -4.14 27.63 -11.18
N PHE A 170 -3.22 28.21 -11.91
CA PHE A 170 -2.35 29.27 -11.38
C PHE A 170 -2.43 30.48 -12.33
N THR A 171 -2.63 31.65 -11.76
CA THR A 171 -2.43 32.90 -12.51
C THR A 171 -0.94 33.21 -12.55
N ILE A 172 -0.40 33.38 -13.72
CA ILE A 172 0.99 33.77 -13.94
C ILE A 172 0.97 35.21 -14.44
N SER A 173 1.45 36.15 -13.63
CA SER A 173 1.51 37.56 -14.01
C SER A 173 2.51 37.82 -15.13
N ALA A 174 2.26 38.83 -15.96
CA ALA A 174 3.19 39.23 -17.01
C ALA A 174 4.61 39.51 -16.48
N ASN A 175 5.63 39.17 -17.26
CA ASN A 175 7.01 39.52 -16.96
C ASN A 175 7.38 40.76 -17.77
N PRO A 176 7.43 41.95 -17.14
CA PRO A 176 7.79 43.20 -17.83
C PRO A 176 9.29 43.30 -18.10
N ASP A 177 10.11 42.44 -17.50
CA ASP A 177 11.56 42.51 -17.60
C ASP A 177 12.08 41.70 -18.79
N ALA A 178 13.22 42.12 -19.33
CA ALA A 178 13.92 41.40 -20.39
C ALA A 178 14.68 40.16 -19.87
N ARG A 179 14.60 39.87 -18.56
CA ARG A 179 15.23 38.73 -17.94
C ARG A 179 14.22 37.61 -17.67
N GLU A 180 14.64 36.39 -17.90
CA GLU A 180 13.87 35.21 -17.48
C GLU A 180 13.73 35.16 -15.97
N ARG A 181 12.59 34.68 -15.49
CA ARG A 181 12.34 34.36 -14.07
C ARG A 181 11.90 32.92 -13.95
N THR A 182 12.27 32.30 -12.84
CA THR A 182 11.93 30.90 -12.53
C THR A 182 10.98 30.86 -11.34
N GLY A 183 10.00 29.98 -11.38
CA GLY A 183 9.11 29.66 -10.26
C GLY A 183 9.09 28.18 -9.99
N LEU A 184 8.73 27.78 -8.78
CA LEU A 184 8.65 26.39 -8.36
C LEU A 184 7.30 26.13 -7.66
N ILE A 185 6.49 25.28 -8.27
CA ILE A 185 5.24 24.75 -7.68
C ILE A 185 5.55 23.33 -7.19
N VAL A 186 5.21 23.04 -5.95
CA VAL A 186 5.48 21.75 -5.30
C VAL A 186 4.17 21.10 -4.88
N PHE A 187 3.96 19.87 -5.32
CA PHE A 187 2.93 18.97 -4.85
C PHE A 187 3.57 17.99 -3.88
N LYS A 188 3.13 17.97 -2.62
CA LYS A 188 3.75 17.17 -1.56
C LYS A 188 2.72 16.34 -0.82
N ASP A 189 2.97 15.02 -0.67
CA ASP A 189 2.20 14.13 0.20
C ASP A 189 2.06 14.73 1.61
N LYS A 190 0.89 14.60 2.20
CA LYS A 190 0.59 15.06 3.57
C LYS A 190 1.10 14.10 4.65
N ALA A 191 1.47 12.85 4.28
CA ALA A 191 1.99 11.86 5.20
C ALA A 191 3.42 12.15 5.66
#